data_c78d0ab68784f1fe07d7b041a074287f
#
_entry.id   c78d0ab68784f1fe07d7b041a074287f
#
_cell.length_a   1.000
_cell.length_b   1.000
_cell.length_c   1.000
_cell.angle_alpha   90.00
_cell.angle_beta   90.00
_cell.angle_gamma   90.00
#
_symmetry.space_group_name_H-M   'P 1'
#
loop_
_entity.id
_entity.type
_entity.pdbx_description
1 polymer ?
#
loop_
_entity_poly.entity_id
_entity_poly.type
_entity_poly.pdbx_seq_one_letter_code
_entity_poly.pdbx_strand_id
1 'polypeptide(L)'
;IGPDLLDDGALLARPLRGRDAMIVSDAHVAPLYADRVAAALQAARPDLRIHRHVLPAGEASKTLANFAEVTTALAEARMRRDATLFALGGGVIGDLAGFAAACWMRGIDCVQLPTALLAMVDSSVGGKTAVDLPQGKNLVGAFHPPRAVVADTAVLRTLPARELRAGLAEVVKYGALGDADCLHWLDTHADALLAME
;
A
#
# COMPACT_ATOMS: atom_id res chain seq x y z
N ILE A 1 -7.98 -0.75 -10.86
CA ILE A 1 -7.03 0.31 -11.24
C ILE A 1 -7.82 1.41 -11.94
N GLY A 2 -7.62 2.67 -11.57
CA GLY A 2 -8.25 3.83 -12.20
C GLY A 2 -8.03 5.10 -11.37
N PRO A 3 -8.47 6.26 -11.85
CA PRO A 3 -8.38 7.50 -11.11
C PRO A 3 -9.45 7.59 -10.01
N ASP A 4 -9.16 8.35 -8.96
CA ASP A 4 -10.06 8.74 -7.86
C ASP A 4 -10.72 7.57 -7.10
N LEU A 5 -10.08 6.41 -7.09
CA LEU A 5 -10.58 5.21 -6.42
C LEU A 5 -10.50 5.29 -4.89
N LEU A 6 -9.64 6.16 -4.34
CA LEU A 6 -9.58 6.37 -2.89
C LEU A 6 -10.80 7.09 -2.34
N ASP A 7 -11.64 7.71 -3.19
CA ASP A 7 -12.90 8.34 -2.82
C ASP A 7 -14.11 7.38 -2.99
N ASP A 8 -13.91 6.21 -3.63
CA ASP A 8 -14.96 5.20 -3.78
C ASP A 8 -15.08 4.34 -2.51
N GLY A 9 -15.86 4.84 -1.56
CA GLY A 9 -16.10 4.15 -0.30
C GLY A 9 -16.75 2.77 -0.46
N ALA A 10 -17.59 2.57 -1.48
CA ALA A 10 -18.22 1.28 -1.74
C ALA A 10 -17.18 0.24 -2.19
N LEU A 11 -16.24 0.64 -3.06
CA LEU A 11 -15.12 -0.18 -3.49
C LEU A 11 -14.21 -0.53 -2.30
N LEU A 12 -13.83 0.48 -1.51
CA LEU A 12 -12.95 0.31 -0.34
C LEU A 12 -13.58 -0.55 0.75
N ALA A 13 -14.90 -0.46 0.94
CA ALA A 13 -15.62 -1.23 1.95
C ALA A 13 -15.93 -2.67 1.54
N ARG A 14 -15.85 -3.01 0.25
CA ARG A 14 -16.19 -4.33 -0.28
C ARG A 14 -15.43 -5.50 0.37
N PRO A 15 -14.12 -5.40 0.67
CA PRO A 15 -13.37 -6.48 1.30
C PRO A 15 -13.59 -6.59 2.81
N LEU A 16 -14.26 -5.64 3.46
CA LEU A 16 -14.44 -5.61 4.91
C LEU A 16 -15.38 -6.71 5.39
N ARG A 17 -14.94 -7.49 6.38
CA ARG A 17 -15.78 -8.50 7.06
C ARG A 17 -16.32 -7.99 8.39
N GLY A 18 -15.51 -7.27 9.14
CA GLY A 18 -15.85 -6.76 10.48
C GLY A 18 -16.23 -5.29 10.49
N ARG A 19 -16.14 -4.72 11.68
CA ARG A 19 -16.42 -3.31 11.95
C ARG A 19 -15.18 -2.52 12.36
N ASP A 20 -14.02 -3.14 12.31
CA ASP A 20 -12.75 -2.53 12.70
C ASP A 20 -11.83 -2.44 11.50
N ALA A 21 -11.33 -1.24 11.23
CA ALA A 21 -10.33 -0.96 10.20
C ALA A 21 -9.16 -0.17 10.80
N MET A 22 -7.93 -0.54 10.42
CA MET A 22 -6.72 0.22 10.73
C MET A 22 -6.11 0.70 9.42
N ILE A 23 -5.95 2.02 9.26
CA ILE A 23 -5.18 2.61 8.16
C ILE A 23 -3.74 2.80 8.67
N VAL A 24 -2.80 2.06 8.10
CA VAL A 24 -1.37 2.25 8.32
C VAL A 24 -0.80 3.03 7.15
N SER A 25 -0.09 4.11 7.46
CA SER A 25 0.49 5.00 6.45
C SER A 25 1.82 5.59 6.95
N ASP A 26 2.45 6.43 6.17
CA ASP A 26 3.64 7.17 6.57
C ASP A 26 3.43 8.67 6.63
N ALA A 27 4.40 9.38 7.20
CA ALA A 27 4.34 10.83 7.44
C ALA A 27 4.25 11.67 6.16
N HIS A 28 4.60 11.15 4.98
CA HIS A 28 4.45 11.85 3.71
C HIS A 28 3.07 11.63 3.08
N VAL A 29 2.56 10.40 3.17
CA VAL A 29 1.32 9.98 2.49
C VAL A 29 0.08 10.27 3.33
N ALA A 30 0.15 10.08 4.65
CA ALA A 30 -0.99 10.25 5.55
C ALA A 30 -1.64 11.64 5.46
N PRO A 31 -0.89 12.77 5.44
CA PRO A 31 -1.49 14.09 5.32
C PRO A 31 -2.25 14.32 4.01
N LEU A 32 -1.90 13.60 2.96
CA LEU A 32 -2.49 13.74 1.63
C LEU A 32 -3.78 12.92 1.47
N TYR A 33 -3.80 11.70 2.03
CA TYR A 33 -4.81 10.71 1.64
C TYR A 33 -5.52 10.01 2.78
N ALA A 34 -4.97 9.99 4.02
CA ALA A 34 -5.58 9.20 5.09
C ALA A 34 -6.98 9.70 5.49
N ASP A 35 -7.21 11.00 5.46
CA ASP A 35 -8.52 11.58 5.74
C ASP A 35 -9.53 11.26 4.65
N ARG A 36 -9.12 11.29 3.36
CA ARG A 36 -9.96 10.93 2.22
C ARG A 36 -10.44 9.49 2.33
N VAL A 37 -9.51 8.56 2.52
CA VAL A 37 -9.80 7.12 2.68
C VAL A 37 -10.72 6.87 3.86
N ALA A 38 -10.44 7.50 5.02
CA ALA A 38 -11.29 7.33 6.19
C ALA A 38 -12.70 7.89 5.99
N ALA A 39 -12.84 9.06 5.37
CA ALA A 39 -14.13 9.67 5.07
C ALA A 39 -14.94 8.82 4.08
N ALA A 40 -14.31 8.31 3.01
CA ALA A 40 -14.95 7.43 2.05
C ALA A 40 -15.45 6.13 2.69
N LEU A 41 -14.60 5.48 3.51
CA LEU A 41 -14.97 4.28 4.27
C LEU A 41 -16.12 4.56 5.24
N GLN A 42 -16.06 5.67 5.99
CA GLN A 42 -17.09 6.04 6.97
C GLN A 42 -18.43 6.35 6.30
N ALA A 43 -18.41 6.98 5.13
CA ALA A 43 -19.64 7.25 4.35
C ALA A 43 -20.31 5.95 3.87
N ALA A 44 -19.50 4.98 3.40
CA ALA A 44 -20.01 3.69 2.92
C ALA A 44 -20.42 2.73 4.06
N ARG A 45 -19.73 2.81 5.19
CA ARG A 45 -19.95 1.96 6.38
C ARG A 45 -19.96 2.82 7.64
N PRO A 46 -21.10 3.46 7.99
CA PRO A 46 -21.21 4.33 9.17
C PRO A 46 -20.94 3.62 10.51
N ASP A 47 -21.07 2.30 10.55
CA ASP A 47 -20.80 1.46 11.72
C ASP A 47 -19.31 1.08 11.88
N LEU A 48 -18.45 1.48 10.94
CA LEU A 48 -17.04 1.13 10.95
C LEU A 48 -16.26 1.97 11.97
N ARG A 49 -15.43 1.32 12.77
CA ARG A 49 -14.47 1.97 13.67
C ARG A 49 -13.12 2.05 12.95
N ILE A 50 -12.73 3.26 12.59
CA ILE A 50 -11.51 3.49 11.82
C ILE A 50 -10.43 4.02 12.75
N HIS A 51 -9.31 3.30 12.81
CA HIS A 51 -8.10 3.69 13.52
C HIS A 51 -7.01 4.04 12.50
N ARG A 52 -6.02 4.81 12.95
CA ARG A 52 -4.90 5.21 12.09
C ARG A 52 -3.60 5.01 12.83
N HIS A 53 -2.59 4.58 12.11
CA HIS A 53 -1.22 4.53 12.61
C HIS A 53 -0.28 5.09 11.54
N VAL A 54 0.55 6.06 11.92
CA VAL A 54 1.43 6.76 10.98
C VAL A 54 2.87 6.52 11.38
N LEU A 55 3.63 5.95 10.47
CA LEU A 55 5.05 5.64 10.63
C LEU A 55 5.93 6.75 10.04
N PRO A 56 7.19 6.85 10.43
CA PRO A 56 8.16 7.67 9.70
C PRO A 56 8.25 7.21 8.24
N ALA A 57 8.46 8.14 7.31
CA ALA A 57 8.58 7.81 5.90
C ALA A 57 9.98 7.27 5.54
N GLY A 58 10.05 6.46 4.47
CA GLY A 58 11.28 5.96 3.88
C GLY A 58 11.67 4.56 4.31
N GLU A 59 12.64 3.99 3.57
CA GLU A 59 13.08 2.58 3.72
C GLU A 59 13.58 2.26 5.13
N ALA A 60 14.21 3.23 5.81
CA ALA A 60 14.70 3.06 7.18
C ALA A 60 13.60 2.70 8.19
N SER A 61 12.33 2.91 7.82
CA SER A 61 11.17 2.55 8.65
C SER A 61 10.74 1.09 8.53
N LYS A 62 11.29 0.35 7.57
CA LYS A 62 10.95 -1.05 7.33
C LYS A 62 11.64 -2.00 8.32
N THR A 63 11.33 -1.88 9.60
CA THR A 63 12.05 -2.54 10.70
C THR A 63 11.13 -3.38 11.59
N LEU A 64 11.73 -4.30 12.36
CA LEU A 64 11.03 -5.03 13.44
C LEU A 64 10.49 -4.09 14.51
N ALA A 65 11.14 -2.97 14.79
CA ALA A 65 10.66 -1.99 15.77
C ALA A 65 9.33 -1.38 15.31
N ASN A 66 9.25 -0.88 14.09
CA ASN A 66 8.01 -0.33 13.55
C ASN A 66 6.93 -1.39 13.33
N PHE A 67 7.32 -2.64 13.00
CA PHE A 67 6.38 -3.77 13.02
C PHE A 67 5.77 -3.97 14.41
N ALA A 68 6.58 -3.90 15.47
CA ALA A 68 6.09 -3.99 16.84
C ALA A 68 5.17 -2.82 17.19
N GLU A 69 5.45 -1.59 16.73
CA GLU A 69 4.57 -0.44 16.91
C GLU A 69 3.21 -0.64 16.25
N VAL A 70 3.16 -1.12 14.99
CA VAL A 70 1.89 -1.42 14.31
C VAL A 70 1.10 -2.49 15.05
N THR A 71 1.75 -3.57 15.48
CA THR A 71 1.07 -4.65 16.22
C THR A 71 0.58 -4.19 17.59
N THR A 72 1.31 -3.30 18.25
CA THR A 72 0.88 -2.65 19.49
C THR A 72 -0.36 -1.78 19.27
N ALA A 73 -0.36 -0.97 18.21
CA ALA A 73 -1.53 -0.15 17.85
C ALA A 73 -2.77 -1.02 17.56
N LEU A 74 -2.60 -2.16 16.90
CA LEU A 74 -3.69 -3.13 16.69
C LEU A 74 -4.23 -3.67 18.02
N ALA A 75 -3.36 -3.94 18.99
CA ALA A 75 -3.74 -4.42 20.32
C ALA A 75 -4.49 -3.35 21.12
N GLU A 76 -3.98 -2.12 21.16
CA GLU A 76 -4.60 -0.97 21.83
C GLU A 76 -5.99 -0.66 21.26
N ALA A 77 -6.13 -0.73 19.92
CA ALA A 77 -7.39 -0.59 19.22
C ALA A 77 -8.34 -1.81 19.40
N ARG A 78 -7.89 -2.85 20.10
CA ARG A 78 -8.64 -4.11 20.33
C ARG A 78 -9.14 -4.73 19.02
N MET A 79 -8.31 -4.67 17.98
CA MET A 79 -8.63 -5.22 16.68
C MET A 79 -8.88 -6.73 16.77
N ARG A 80 -10.01 -7.17 16.24
CA ARG A 80 -10.41 -8.58 16.22
C ARG A 80 -9.91 -9.29 14.97
N ARG A 81 -10.14 -10.59 14.89
CA ARG A 81 -9.72 -11.43 13.76
C ARG A 81 -10.44 -11.09 12.44
N ASP A 82 -11.59 -10.46 12.50
CA ASP A 82 -12.39 -9.98 11.38
C ASP A 82 -12.07 -8.52 10.98
N ALA A 83 -11.10 -7.89 11.65
CA ALA A 83 -10.60 -6.56 11.30
C ALA A 83 -9.86 -6.57 9.96
N THR A 84 -9.80 -5.41 9.34
CA THR A 84 -9.06 -5.21 8.08
C THR A 84 -8.00 -4.13 8.26
N LEU A 85 -6.78 -4.43 7.80
CA LEU A 85 -5.69 -3.48 7.76
C LEU A 85 -5.58 -2.89 6.34
N PHE A 86 -5.61 -1.57 6.23
CA PHE A 86 -5.38 -0.83 4.98
C PHE A 86 -3.94 -0.31 4.97
N ALA A 87 -3.14 -0.78 4.04
CA ALA A 87 -1.77 -0.33 3.81
C ALA A 87 -1.78 0.82 2.79
N LEU A 88 -1.81 2.06 3.27
CA LEU A 88 -1.87 3.27 2.45
C LEU A 88 -0.48 3.88 2.30
N GLY A 89 0.22 3.61 1.21
CA GLY A 89 1.57 4.10 1.02
C GLY A 89 2.34 3.45 -0.11
N GLY A 90 3.64 3.65 -0.12
CA GLY A 90 4.58 2.96 -1.02
C GLY A 90 4.87 1.53 -0.56
N GLY A 91 5.86 0.88 -1.21
CA GLY A 91 6.23 -0.50 -0.92
C GLY A 91 6.63 -0.77 0.53
N VAL A 92 7.27 0.19 1.21
CA VAL A 92 7.64 0.09 2.63
C VAL A 92 6.41 -0.15 3.50
N ILE A 93 5.37 0.67 3.32
CA ILE A 93 4.11 0.54 4.07
C ILE A 93 3.37 -0.73 3.67
N GLY A 94 3.32 -1.05 2.37
CA GLY A 94 2.71 -2.27 1.89
C GLY A 94 3.30 -3.54 2.51
N ASP A 95 4.63 -3.61 2.56
CA ASP A 95 5.36 -4.75 3.12
C ASP A 95 5.20 -4.86 4.63
N LEU A 96 5.43 -3.76 5.35
CA LEU A 96 5.39 -3.75 6.81
C LEU A 96 3.98 -3.99 7.34
N ALA A 97 2.99 -3.28 6.80
CA ALA A 97 1.59 -3.44 7.20
C ALA A 97 1.03 -4.81 6.79
N GLY A 98 1.40 -5.30 5.60
CA GLY A 98 1.06 -6.64 5.17
C GLY A 98 1.64 -7.73 6.08
N PHE A 99 2.88 -7.57 6.53
CA PHE A 99 3.50 -8.49 7.48
C PHE A 99 2.83 -8.40 8.87
N ALA A 100 2.48 -7.20 9.33
CA ALA A 100 1.71 -7.04 10.56
C ALA A 100 0.34 -7.73 10.47
N ALA A 101 -0.36 -7.59 9.34
CA ALA A 101 -1.62 -8.29 9.11
C ALA A 101 -1.46 -9.81 9.09
N ALA A 102 -0.38 -10.33 8.48
CA ALA A 102 -0.08 -11.76 8.47
C ALA A 102 0.14 -12.34 9.88
N CYS A 103 0.76 -11.57 10.75
CA CYS A 103 1.09 -12.02 12.11
C CYS A 103 -0.02 -11.78 13.13
N TRP A 104 -0.79 -10.69 12.98
CA TRP A 104 -1.84 -10.32 13.93
C TRP A 104 -2.92 -11.39 14.02
N MET A 105 -3.15 -11.93 15.22
CA MET A 105 -4.10 -13.02 15.50
C MET A 105 -3.96 -14.23 14.54
N ARG A 106 -2.78 -14.48 14.00
CA ARG A 106 -2.41 -15.50 13.00
C ARG A 106 -3.00 -15.23 11.60
N GLY A 107 -3.26 -13.97 11.29
CA GLY A 107 -3.74 -13.47 10.00
C GLY A 107 -5.06 -12.75 10.09
N ILE A 108 -5.05 -11.49 9.64
CA ILE A 108 -6.25 -10.69 9.36
C ILE A 108 -6.22 -10.21 7.92
N ASP A 109 -7.35 -9.75 7.41
CA ASP A 109 -7.41 -9.23 6.05
C ASP A 109 -6.56 -7.96 5.89
N CYS A 110 -5.87 -7.87 4.75
CA CYS A 110 -5.11 -6.70 4.34
C CYS A 110 -5.62 -6.19 2.98
N VAL A 111 -5.70 -4.87 2.84
CA VAL A 111 -6.00 -4.18 1.58
C VAL A 111 -4.84 -3.25 1.27
N GLN A 112 -4.29 -3.37 0.07
CA GLN A 112 -3.22 -2.51 -0.40
C GLN A 112 -3.79 -1.28 -1.11
N LEU A 113 -3.40 -0.10 -0.68
CA LEU A 113 -3.68 1.19 -1.30
C LEU A 113 -2.35 1.83 -1.72
N PRO A 114 -1.74 1.33 -2.82
CA PRO A 114 -0.41 1.79 -3.22
C PRO A 114 -0.45 3.23 -3.72
N THR A 115 0.49 4.06 -3.25
CA THR A 115 0.60 5.47 -3.62
C THR A 115 1.87 5.82 -4.40
N ALA A 116 2.72 4.84 -4.66
CA ALA A 116 3.89 4.96 -5.52
C ALA A 116 3.75 4.03 -6.74
N LEU A 117 4.26 4.46 -7.91
CA LEU A 117 4.17 3.65 -9.12
C LEU A 117 4.80 2.26 -8.94
N LEU A 118 5.98 2.18 -8.32
CA LEU A 118 6.63 0.91 -8.00
C LEU A 118 5.72 -0.02 -7.17
N ALA A 119 4.99 0.55 -6.22
CA ALA A 119 4.06 -0.24 -5.42
C ALA A 119 2.84 -0.70 -6.23
N MET A 120 2.35 0.10 -7.17
CA MET A 120 1.22 -0.26 -8.02
C MET A 120 1.55 -1.41 -8.98
N VAL A 121 2.77 -1.40 -9.53
CA VAL A 121 3.16 -2.35 -10.58
C VAL A 121 3.90 -3.59 -10.07
N ASP A 122 4.46 -3.55 -8.85
CA ASP A 122 5.26 -4.66 -8.31
C ASP A 122 4.88 -5.00 -6.87
N SER A 123 5.25 -4.19 -5.87
CA SER A 123 5.29 -4.65 -4.47
C SER A 123 3.91 -4.95 -3.85
N SER A 124 2.81 -4.37 -4.33
CA SER A 124 1.46 -4.71 -3.86
C SER A 124 0.92 -6.02 -4.44
N VAL A 125 1.63 -6.63 -5.41
CA VAL A 125 1.20 -7.84 -6.11
C VAL A 125 2.07 -9.03 -5.67
N GLY A 126 1.45 -10.19 -5.49
CA GLY A 126 2.15 -11.42 -5.14
C GLY A 126 2.20 -11.74 -3.64
N GLY A 127 1.77 -10.82 -2.78
CA GLY A 127 1.62 -11.09 -1.34
C GLY A 127 2.92 -11.25 -0.57
N LYS A 128 4.04 -10.81 -1.12
CA LYS A 128 5.30 -10.76 -0.39
C LYS A 128 5.25 -9.61 0.62
N THR A 129 5.47 -9.91 1.89
CA THR A 129 5.47 -8.91 2.96
C THR A 129 6.66 -9.15 3.86
N ALA A 130 7.37 -8.09 4.25
CA ALA A 130 8.61 -8.26 4.99
C ALA A 130 9.04 -6.99 5.73
N VAL A 131 10.02 -7.18 6.62
CA VAL A 131 10.83 -6.13 7.23
C VAL A 131 12.31 -6.44 7.04
N ASP A 132 13.11 -5.41 7.19
CA ASP A 132 14.56 -5.48 7.04
C ASP A 132 15.23 -5.80 8.38
N LEU A 133 16.40 -6.42 8.30
CA LEU A 133 17.32 -6.61 9.41
C LEU A 133 18.66 -5.89 9.09
N PRO A 134 19.51 -5.66 10.10
CA PRO A 134 20.86 -5.13 9.84
C PRO A 134 21.68 -5.97 8.87
N GLN A 135 21.37 -7.26 8.75
CA GLN A 135 22.07 -8.21 7.89
C GLN A 135 21.59 -8.19 6.44
N GLY A 136 20.42 -7.60 6.16
CA GLY A 136 19.89 -7.52 4.79
C GLY A 136 18.40 -7.16 4.74
N LYS A 137 17.99 -6.81 3.52
CA LYS A 137 16.60 -6.44 3.24
C LYS A 137 15.69 -7.67 3.12
N ASN A 138 14.43 -7.52 3.55
CA ASN A 138 13.36 -8.48 3.35
C ASN A 138 13.63 -9.89 3.91
N LEU A 139 14.44 -10.00 4.95
CA LEU A 139 14.83 -11.31 5.51
C LEU A 139 13.77 -11.91 6.44
N VAL A 140 12.91 -11.09 7.02
CA VAL A 140 11.83 -11.53 7.92
C VAL A 140 10.50 -11.09 7.37
N GLY A 141 9.60 -12.03 7.13
CA GLY A 141 8.32 -11.72 6.52
C GLY A 141 7.41 -12.93 6.34
N ALA A 142 6.35 -12.75 5.58
CA ALA A 142 5.37 -13.78 5.27
C ALA A 142 4.83 -13.61 3.85
N PHE A 143 4.35 -14.69 3.26
CA PHE A 143 3.47 -14.61 2.09
C PHE A 143 2.04 -14.40 2.57
N HIS A 144 1.51 -13.20 2.35
CA HIS A 144 0.18 -12.80 2.78
C HIS A 144 -0.54 -12.02 1.67
N PRO A 145 -1.19 -12.73 0.73
CA PRO A 145 -1.90 -12.08 -0.36
C PRO A 145 -2.97 -11.11 0.16
N PRO A 146 -3.00 -9.86 -0.34
CA PRO A 146 -4.03 -8.91 0.06
C PRO A 146 -5.41 -9.35 -0.46
N ARG A 147 -6.47 -8.97 0.25
CA ARG A 147 -7.86 -9.18 -0.18
C ARG A 147 -8.22 -8.34 -1.41
N ALA A 148 -7.60 -7.18 -1.52
CA ALA A 148 -7.73 -6.28 -2.66
C ALA A 148 -6.49 -5.40 -2.77
N VAL A 149 -6.19 -4.99 -4.00
CA VAL A 149 -5.27 -3.91 -4.32
C VAL A 149 -6.06 -2.85 -5.06
N VAL A 150 -6.14 -1.65 -4.50
CA VAL A 150 -6.84 -0.52 -5.10
C VAL A 150 -5.80 0.53 -5.51
N ALA A 151 -5.42 0.50 -6.78
CA ALA A 151 -4.43 1.40 -7.36
C ALA A 151 -5.14 2.62 -7.96
N ASP A 152 -5.14 3.72 -7.22
CA ASP A 152 -5.66 5.01 -7.65
C ASP A 152 -4.58 5.77 -8.42
N THR A 153 -4.74 5.88 -9.73
CA THR A 153 -3.74 6.54 -10.60
C THR A 153 -3.67 8.05 -10.37
N ALA A 154 -4.70 8.68 -9.81
CA ALA A 154 -4.69 10.12 -9.52
C ALA A 154 -3.64 10.50 -8.46
N VAL A 155 -3.28 9.57 -7.55
CA VAL A 155 -2.28 9.84 -6.51
C VAL A 155 -0.86 10.01 -7.07
N LEU A 156 -0.60 9.53 -8.28
CA LEU A 156 0.69 9.69 -8.94
C LEU A 156 1.04 11.16 -9.22
N ARG A 157 0.03 12.04 -9.29
CA ARG A 157 0.25 13.50 -9.46
C ARG A 157 1.02 14.13 -8.31
N THR A 158 1.01 13.54 -7.13
CA THR A 158 1.76 14.02 -5.96
C THR A 158 3.07 13.25 -5.74
N LEU A 159 3.34 12.24 -6.60
CA LEU A 159 4.54 11.44 -6.47
C LEU A 159 5.77 12.22 -6.93
N PRO A 160 6.84 12.29 -6.13
CA PRO A 160 8.08 12.93 -6.56
C PRO A 160 8.64 12.28 -7.84
N ALA A 161 9.18 13.08 -8.76
CA ALA A 161 9.71 12.62 -10.04
C ALA A 161 10.77 11.49 -9.91
N ARG A 162 11.53 11.48 -8.81
CA ARG A 162 12.50 10.40 -8.52
C ARG A 162 11.78 9.07 -8.32
N GLU A 163 10.70 9.06 -7.55
CA GLU A 163 9.93 7.86 -7.22
C GLU A 163 9.12 7.38 -8.45
N LEU A 164 8.66 8.31 -9.27
CA LEU A 164 8.04 7.98 -10.56
C LEU A 164 9.03 7.22 -11.45
N ARG A 165 10.26 7.76 -11.63
CA ARG A 165 11.30 7.11 -12.43
C ARG A 165 11.69 5.74 -11.90
N ALA A 166 11.74 5.57 -10.58
CA ALA A 166 11.99 4.26 -9.96
C ALA A 166 10.91 3.23 -10.33
N GLY A 167 9.63 3.66 -10.32
CA GLY A 167 8.53 2.79 -10.74
C GLY A 167 8.53 2.51 -12.25
N LEU A 168 8.88 3.49 -13.09
CA LEU A 168 9.00 3.31 -14.54
C LEU A 168 10.08 2.28 -14.90
N ALA A 169 11.16 2.18 -14.15
CA ALA A 169 12.18 1.15 -14.36
C ALA A 169 11.59 -0.27 -14.24
N GLU A 170 10.67 -0.48 -13.31
CA GLU A 170 9.97 -1.76 -13.16
C GLU A 170 8.98 -2.00 -14.32
N VAL A 171 8.30 -0.95 -14.80
CA VAL A 171 7.43 -1.05 -16.00
C VAL A 171 8.24 -1.45 -17.23
N VAL A 172 9.42 -0.85 -17.45
CA VAL A 172 10.33 -1.21 -18.54
C VAL A 172 10.80 -2.67 -18.42
N LYS A 173 11.05 -3.15 -17.20
CA LYS A 173 11.39 -4.55 -16.96
C LYS A 173 10.33 -5.51 -17.49
N TYR A 174 9.03 -5.21 -17.33
CA TYR A 174 7.97 -6.06 -17.88
C TYR A 174 8.03 -6.12 -19.41
N GLY A 175 8.22 -5.00 -20.08
CA GLY A 175 8.43 -4.97 -21.52
C GLY A 175 9.64 -5.80 -21.96
N ALA A 176 10.76 -5.69 -21.25
CA ALA A 176 11.98 -6.42 -21.54
C ALA A 176 11.88 -7.94 -21.28
N LEU A 177 10.99 -8.37 -20.38
CA LEU A 177 10.78 -9.80 -20.05
C LEU A 177 9.97 -10.57 -21.08
N GLY A 178 9.35 -9.93 -22.06
CA GLY A 178 8.65 -10.64 -23.12
C GLY A 178 7.48 -9.92 -23.78
N ASP A 179 7.28 -8.63 -23.49
CA ASP A 179 6.26 -7.81 -24.14
C ASP A 179 6.93 -6.71 -24.99
N ALA A 180 7.32 -7.07 -26.21
CA ALA A 180 8.00 -6.17 -27.15
C ALA A 180 7.13 -4.98 -27.55
N ASP A 181 5.81 -5.16 -27.62
CA ASP A 181 4.88 -4.08 -27.97
C ASP A 181 4.80 -3.06 -26.84
N CYS A 182 4.75 -3.52 -25.59
CA CYS A 182 4.84 -2.67 -24.41
C CYS A 182 6.16 -1.89 -24.38
N LEU A 183 7.29 -2.56 -24.66
CA LEU A 183 8.59 -1.90 -24.66
C LEU A 183 8.68 -0.83 -25.74
N HIS A 184 8.20 -1.11 -26.95
CA HIS A 184 8.13 -0.13 -28.04
C HIS A 184 7.22 1.05 -27.70
N TRP A 185 6.08 0.79 -27.09
CA TRP A 185 5.16 1.84 -26.63
C TRP A 185 5.83 2.73 -25.59
N LEU A 186 6.52 2.15 -24.61
CA LEU A 186 7.27 2.89 -23.57
C LEU A 186 8.35 3.79 -24.17
N ASP A 187 9.12 3.27 -25.15
CA ASP A 187 10.14 4.04 -25.84
C ASP A 187 9.55 5.24 -26.59
N THR A 188 8.43 5.01 -27.30
CA THR A 188 7.74 6.06 -28.07
C THR A 188 7.13 7.15 -27.18
N HIS A 189 6.72 6.82 -25.94
CA HIS A 189 6.04 7.74 -25.02
C HIS A 189 6.92 8.16 -23.83
N ALA A 190 8.23 7.90 -23.89
CA ALA A 190 9.14 8.12 -22.76
C ALA A 190 9.08 9.55 -22.20
N ASP A 191 9.10 10.57 -23.08
CA ASP A 191 9.07 11.97 -22.68
C ASP A 191 7.75 12.34 -21.98
N ALA A 192 6.61 11.91 -22.53
CA ALA A 192 5.29 12.14 -21.95
C ALA A 192 5.13 11.45 -20.58
N LEU A 193 5.60 10.21 -20.46
CA LEU A 193 5.60 9.47 -19.19
C LEU A 193 6.46 10.16 -18.12
N LEU A 194 7.62 10.69 -18.49
CA LEU A 194 8.49 11.42 -17.57
C LEU A 194 7.93 12.79 -17.18
N ALA A 195 7.15 13.41 -18.07
CA ALA A 195 6.43 14.67 -17.83
C ALA A 195 5.12 14.47 -17.04
N MET A 196 4.65 13.22 -16.88
CA MET A 196 3.34 12.86 -16.31
C MET A 196 2.15 13.46 -17.10
N GLU A 197 2.25 13.49 -18.42
CA GLU A 197 1.21 13.92 -19.37
C GLU A 197 0.24 12.79 -19.75
#